data_68a3a2a3d07397fab2b309f01202bc65
#
_entry.id   68a3a2a3d07397fab2b309f01202bc65
#
_cell.length_a   1.000
_cell.length_b   1.000
_cell.length_c   1.000
_cell.angle_alpha   90.00
_cell.angle_beta   90.00
_cell.angle_gamma   90.00
#
_symmetry.space_group_name_H-M   'P 1'
#
loop_
_entity.id
_entity.type
_entity.pdbx_description
1 polymer ?
#
loop_
_entity_poly.entity_id
_entity_poly.type
_entity_poly.pdbx_seq_one_letter_code
_entity_poly.pdbx_strand_id
1 'polypeptide(L)'
;KYSPAVRHRIQSGFNVSAIDYVRAQRARQWFSHQMAESMKKVDVLITPSVPIQTPTITDCTPAPGKSTAGGELAIFTGVFDTTGQPSHLIPCGFTIGGMPIGMMINGHPFDESTVLRVGHAFEKLTNWHQRPPTDIPATI
;
A
#
# COMPACT_ATOMS: atom_id res chain seq x y z
N LYS A 1 9.94 10.99 19.89
CA LYS A 1 10.23 9.67 20.48
C LYS A 1 9.53 8.61 19.65
N TYR A 2 10.23 7.54 19.29
CA TYR A 2 9.66 6.41 18.53
C TYR A 2 9.01 5.40 19.48
N SER A 3 7.93 4.75 19.02
CA SER A 3 7.38 3.59 19.74
C SER A 3 8.42 2.46 19.80
N PRO A 4 8.32 1.52 20.76
CA PRO A 4 9.28 0.40 20.87
C PRO A 4 9.41 -0.40 19.55
N ALA A 5 8.30 -0.67 18.87
CA ALA A 5 8.29 -1.41 17.60
C ALA A 5 9.02 -0.66 16.47
N VAL A 6 8.77 0.65 16.33
CA VAL A 6 9.46 1.48 15.34
C VAL A 6 10.94 1.60 15.67
N ARG A 7 11.30 1.76 16.95
CA ARG A 7 12.70 1.80 17.39
C ARG A 7 13.42 0.50 17.03
N HIS A 8 12.82 -0.66 17.32
CA HIS A 8 13.40 -1.96 16.98
C HIS A 8 13.65 -2.08 15.46
N ARG A 9 12.69 -1.67 14.63
CA ARG A 9 12.83 -1.70 13.18
C ARG A 9 13.97 -0.79 12.68
N ILE A 10 14.11 0.41 13.24
CA ILE A 10 15.23 1.31 12.89
C ILE A 10 16.57 0.70 13.31
N GLN A 11 16.64 0.15 14.53
CA GLN A 11 17.86 -0.47 15.05
C GLN A 11 18.28 -1.71 14.26
N SER A 12 17.34 -2.49 13.73
CA SER A 12 17.66 -3.64 12.88
C SER A 12 18.45 -3.28 11.62
N GLY A 13 18.32 -2.03 11.15
CA GLY A 13 19.13 -1.51 10.04
C GLY A 13 20.64 -1.51 10.31
N PHE A 14 21.07 -1.39 11.56
CA PHE A 14 22.51 -1.47 11.89
C PHE A 14 23.13 -2.85 11.64
N ASN A 15 22.30 -3.89 11.54
CA ASN A 15 22.74 -5.25 11.25
C ASN A 15 22.83 -5.55 9.74
N VAL A 16 22.44 -4.61 8.88
CA VAL A 16 22.52 -4.77 7.42
C VAL A 16 23.92 -4.46 6.95
N SER A 17 24.61 -5.45 6.37
CA SER A 17 25.96 -5.23 5.83
C SER A 17 25.92 -4.34 4.59
N ALA A 18 27.02 -3.62 4.30
CA ALA A 18 27.16 -2.86 3.06
C ALA A 18 27.03 -3.75 1.82
N ILE A 19 27.49 -4.99 1.89
CA ILE A 19 27.36 -5.97 0.79
C ILE A 19 25.89 -6.30 0.53
N ASP A 20 25.12 -6.55 1.58
CA ASP A 20 23.69 -6.87 1.44
C ASP A 20 22.90 -5.67 0.95
N TYR A 21 23.24 -4.47 1.41
CA TYR A 21 22.66 -3.23 0.89
C TYR A 21 22.90 -3.08 -0.61
N VAL A 22 24.14 -3.25 -1.09
CA VAL A 22 24.47 -3.16 -2.52
C VAL A 22 23.75 -4.23 -3.33
N ARG A 23 23.67 -5.48 -2.81
CA ARG A 23 22.90 -6.55 -3.45
C ARG A 23 21.42 -6.21 -3.56
N ALA A 24 20.83 -5.68 -2.49
CA ALA A 24 19.43 -5.25 -2.46
C ALA A 24 19.16 -4.13 -3.48
N GLN A 25 20.06 -3.13 -3.61
CA GLN A 25 19.93 -2.07 -4.60
C GLN A 25 19.99 -2.61 -6.05
N ARG A 26 20.86 -3.57 -6.33
CA ARG A 26 20.91 -4.23 -7.65
C ARG A 26 19.63 -5.02 -7.95
N ALA A 27 19.13 -5.76 -6.97
CA ALA A 27 17.87 -6.48 -7.08
C ALA A 27 16.68 -5.52 -7.31
N ARG A 28 16.65 -4.39 -6.57
CA ARG A 28 15.66 -3.32 -6.76
C ARG A 28 15.71 -2.77 -8.20
N GLN A 29 16.88 -2.47 -8.72
CA GLN A 29 17.05 -1.95 -10.08
C GLN A 29 16.54 -2.95 -11.13
N TRP A 30 16.92 -4.22 -11.00
CA TRP A 30 16.43 -5.28 -11.86
C TRP A 30 14.90 -5.41 -11.81
N PHE A 31 14.33 -5.42 -10.61
CA PHE A 31 12.89 -5.51 -10.41
C PHE A 31 12.14 -4.32 -11.00
N SER A 32 12.66 -3.09 -10.80
CA SER A 32 12.08 -1.88 -11.38
C SER A 32 12.08 -1.93 -12.92
N HIS A 33 13.14 -2.48 -13.52
CA HIS A 33 13.20 -2.67 -14.96
C HIS A 33 12.15 -3.69 -15.45
N GLN A 34 11.99 -4.83 -14.77
CA GLN A 34 10.98 -5.83 -15.12
C GLN A 34 9.55 -5.26 -15.00
N MET A 35 9.30 -4.46 -13.97
CA MET A 35 8.02 -3.79 -13.78
C MET A 35 7.76 -2.79 -14.92
N ALA A 36 8.74 -1.97 -15.29
CA ALA A 36 8.61 -1.03 -16.40
C ALA A 36 8.32 -1.74 -17.73
N GLU A 37 8.98 -2.88 -18.00
CA GLU A 37 8.69 -3.70 -19.19
C GLU A 37 7.26 -4.25 -19.18
N SER A 38 6.80 -4.72 -18.02
CA SER A 38 5.44 -5.27 -17.87
C SER A 38 4.36 -4.20 -18.11
N MET A 39 4.65 -2.96 -17.73
CA MET A 39 3.70 -1.85 -17.87
C MET A 39 3.67 -1.20 -19.25
N LYS A 40 4.57 -1.55 -20.19
CA LYS A 40 4.60 -0.93 -21.53
C LYS A 40 3.30 -1.03 -22.33
N LYS A 41 2.42 -1.95 -21.98
CA LYS A 41 1.17 -2.22 -22.70
C LYS A 41 -0.06 -1.61 -22.02
N VAL A 42 0.10 -0.93 -20.92
CA VAL A 42 -0.98 -0.35 -20.11
C VAL A 42 -0.58 1.03 -19.62
N ASP A 43 -1.55 1.91 -19.44
CA ASP A 43 -1.31 3.24 -18.88
C ASP A 43 -1.25 3.20 -17.35
N VAL A 44 -2.03 2.32 -16.74
CA VAL A 44 -2.06 2.10 -15.28
C VAL A 44 -2.27 0.62 -14.97
N LEU A 45 -1.81 0.21 -13.78
CA LEU A 45 -2.08 -1.09 -13.20
C LEU A 45 -3.00 -0.92 -12.00
N ILE A 46 -4.11 -1.65 -11.99
CA ILE A 46 -5.06 -1.62 -10.88
C ILE A 46 -4.85 -2.85 -9.99
N THR A 47 -4.70 -2.63 -8.69
CA THR A 47 -4.57 -3.69 -7.69
C THR A 47 -5.45 -3.40 -6.47
N PRO A 48 -5.81 -4.42 -5.67
CA PRO A 48 -6.31 -4.16 -4.33
C PRO A 48 -5.27 -3.40 -3.50
N SER A 49 -5.70 -2.58 -2.56
CA SER A 49 -4.77 -1.88 -1.65
C SER A 49 -4.12 -2.84 -0.66
N VAL A 50 -4.90 -3.79 -0.17
CA VAL A 50 -4.47 -4.83 0.78
C VAL A 50 -5.08 -6.18 0.39
N PRO A 51 -4.39 -7.30 0.67
CA PRO A 51 -4.83 -8.63 0.26
C PRO A 51 -5.89 -9.26 1.17
N ILE A 52 -6.15 -8.66 2.32
CA ILE A 52 -7.07 -9.16 3.35
C ILE A 52 -8.11 -8.11 3.72
N GLN A 53 -9.20 -8.54 4.30
CA GLN A 53 -10.16 -7.62 4.93
C GLN A 53 -9.49 -6.87 6.08
N THR A 54 -9.98 -5.67 6.39
CA THR A 54 -9.47 -4.88 7.52
C THR A 54 -9.50 -5.71 8.80
N PRO A 55 -8.32 -5.97 9.41
CA PRO A 55 -8.24 -6.73 10.64
C PRO A 55 -8.76 -5.90 11.82
N THR A 56 -9.13 -6.57 12.91
CA THR A 56 -9.48 -5.88 14.15
C THR A 56 -8.24 -5.29 14.82
N ILE A 57 -8.42 -4.32 15.72
CA ILE A 57 -7.33 -3.76 16.54
C ILE A 57 -6.62 -4.88 17.32
N THR A 58 -7.39 -5.85 17.82
CA THR A 58 -6.86 -7.01 18.56
C THR A 58 -5.92 -7.84 17.68
N ASP A 59 -6.29 -8.09 16.42
CA ASP A 59 -5.45 -8.87 15.47
C ASP A 59 -4.16 -8.12 15.10
N CYS A 60 -4.20 -6.78 15.12
CA CYS A 60 -3.03 -5.94 14.88
C CYS A 60 -2.15 -5.73 16.11
N THR A 61 -2.62 -6.11 17.31
CA THR A 61 -1.87 -5.94 18.54
C THR A 61 -0.88 -7.10 18.70
N PRO A 62 0.46 -6.82 18.85
CA PRO A 62 1.44 -7.87 19.01
C PRO A 62 1.18 -8.68 20.28
N ALA A 63 0.87 -9.95 20.15
CA ALA A 63 0.93 -10.90 21.26
C ALA A 63 2.35 -11.47 21.36
N PRO A 64 2.84 -11.81 22.56
CA PRO A 64 4.16 -12.42 22.70
C PRO A 64 4.31 -13.67 21.82
N GLY A 65 5.32 -13.66 20.93
CA GLY A 65 5.61 -14.77 20.03
C GLY A 65 4.74 -14.91 18.79
N LYS A 66 3.82 -13.97 18.51
CA LYS A 66 3.03 -13.96 17.29
C LYS A 66 3.41 -12.81 16.37
N SER A 67 3.49 -13.11 15.07
CA SER A 67 3.55 -12.07 14.03
C SER A 67 2.20 -11.38 13.93
N THR A 68 2.22 -10.06 13.75
CA THR A 68 0.99 -9.29 13.51
C THR A 68 0.59 -9.38 12.03
N ALA A 69 -0.69 -9.18 11.72
CA ALA A 69 -1.20 -9.06 10.35
C ALA A 69 -0.56 -7.92 9.54
N GLY A 70 0.24 -7.05 10.18
CA GLY A 70 0.85 -5.87 9.56
C GLY A 70 1.79 -6.17 8.38
N GLY A 71 2.44 -7.35 8.36
CA GLY A 71 3.29 -7.76 7.23
C GLY A 71 2.49 -8.10 5.97
N GLU A 72 1.33 -8.69 6.14
CA GLU A 72 0.42 -9.04 5.03
C GLU A 72 -0.21 -7.81 4.40
N LEU A 73 -0.48 -6.77 5.18
CA LEU A 73 -1.08 -5.52 4.69
C LEU A 73 -0.22 -4.78 3.66
N ALA A 74 1.09 -4.95 3.69
CA ALA A 74 2.04 -4.25 2.82
C ALA A 74 2.42 -5.02 1.54
N ILE A 75 1.83 -6.19 1.28
CA ILE A 75 2.25 -7.04 0.15
C ILE A 75 2.11 -6.31 -1.19
N PHE A 76 0.99 -5.65 -1.44
CA PHE A 76 0.78 -4.93 -2.70
C PHE A 76 1.48 -3.56 -2.73
N THR A 77 1.47 -2.82 -1.62
CA THR A 77 2.10 -1.49 -1.55
C THR A 77 3.61 -1.57 -1.64
N GLY A 78 4.24 -2.60 -1.04
CA GLY A 78 5.68 -2.80 -1.05
C GLY A 78 6.30 -2.93 -2.44
N VAL A 79 5.54 -3.39 -3.42
CA VAL A 79 5.95 -3.45 -4.84
C VAL A 79 6.24 -2.03 -5.36
N PHE A 80 5.30 -1.12 -5.19
CA PHE A 80 5.39 0.24 -5.71
C PHE A 80 6.33 1.12 -4.88
N ASP A 81 6.44 0.90 -3.58
CA ASP A 81 7.50 1.48 -2.73
C ASP A 81 8.89 1.09 -3.23
N THR A 82 9.05 -0.16 -3.65
CA THR A 82 10.32 -0.66 -4.17
C THR A 82 10.67 -0.07 -5.53
N THR A 83 9.69 0.04 -6.43
CA THR A 83 9.90 0.56 -7.80
C THR A 83 9.88 2.09 -7.88
N GLY A 84 9.29 2.77 -6.88
CA GLY A 84 9.16 4.22 -6.85
C GLY A 84 8.10 4.76 -7.82
N GLN A 85 7.11 3.95 -8.16
CA GLN A 85 6.00 4.36 -9.03
C GLN A 85 4.93 5.10 -8.25
N PRO A 86 4.24 6.09 -8.86
CA PRO A 86 3.11 6.77 -8.22
C PRO A 86 1.93 5.82 -8.05
N SER A 87 1.29 5.89 -6.89
CA SER A 87 0.12 5.10 -6.57
C SER A 87 -0.96 5.99 -5.95
N HIS A 88 -2.18 5.86 -6.44
CA HIS A 88 -3.36 6.55 -5.92
C HIS A 88 -4.36 5.55 -5.37
N LEU A 89 -4.68 5.70 -4.09
CA LEU A 89 -5.60 4.84 -3.38
C LEU A 89 -6.97 5.50 -3.28
N ILE A 90 -8.00 4.79 -3.73
CA ILE A 90 -9.39 5.28 -3.68
C ILE A 90 -10.33 4.19 -3.16
N PRO A 91 -11.42 4.56 -2.47
CA PRO A 91 -12.45 3.61 -2.07
C PRO A 91 -13.20 3.10 -3.30
N CYS A 92 -13.41 1.78 -3.39
CA CYS A 92 -14.10 1.17 -4.53
C CYS A 92 -15.27 0.28 -4.13
N GLY A 93 -15.62 0.20 -2.85
CA GLY A 93 -16.72 -0.61 -2.36
C GLY A 93 -16.63 -0.86 -0.86
N PHE A 94 -17.50 -1.76 -0.40
CA PHE A 94 -17.53 -2.23 0.98
C PHE A 94 -17.62 -3.75 1.02
N THR A 95 -17.06 -4.34 2.04
CA THR A 95 -17.25 -5.76 2.37
C THR A 95 -18.70 -6.01 2.81
N ILE A 96 -19.10 -7.28 2.91
CA ILE A 96 -20.41 -7.67 3.47
C ILE A 96 -20.58 -7.13 4.91
N GLY A 97 -19.48 -7.02 5.67
CA GLY A 97 -19.47 -6.44 7.02
C GLY A 97 -19.42 -4.92 7.07
N GLY A 98 -19.54 -4.21 5.94
CA GLY A 98 -19.56 -2.75 5.88
C GLY A 98 -18.18 -2.08 5.94
N MET A 99 -17.07 -2.83 5.94
CA MET A 99 -15.72 -2.27 5.94
C MET A 99 -15.33 -1.80 4.54
N PRO A 100 -14.66 -0.63 4.40
CA PRO A 100 -14.28 -0.10 3.10
C PRO A 100 -13.23 -0.97 2.41
N ILE A 101 -13.36 -1.05 1.08
CA ILE A 101 -12.39 -1.69 0.19
C ILE A 101 -11.66 -0.60 -0.60
N GLY A 102 -10.33 -0.66 -0.57
CA GLY A 102 -9.47 0.25 -1.33
C GLY A 102 -8.99 -0.39 -2.63
N MET A 103 -9.04 0.39 -3.69
CA MET A 103 -8.43 0.11 -4.99
C MET A 103 -7.21 1.02 -5.16
N MET A 104 -6.10 0.45 -5.60
CA MET A 104 -4.87 1.18 -5.86
C MET A 104 -4.63 1.27 -7.37
N ILE A 105 -4.44 2.49 -7.86
CA ILE A 105 -4.14 2.82 -9.26
C ILE A 105 -2.66 3.17 -9.31
N ASN A 106 -1.88 2.40 -10.04
CA ASN A 106 -0.43 2.52 -10.11
C ASN A 106 -0.02 2.94 -11.51
N GLY A 107 0.77 3.99 -11.62
CA GLY A 107 1.19 4.59 -12.89
C GLY A 107 2.63 4.27 -13.28
N HIS A 108 3.04 4.82 -14.42
CA HIS A 108 4.44 4.85 -14.81
C HIS A 108 5.23 5.79 -13.88
N PRO A 109 6.56 5.61 -13.74
CA PRO A 109 7.38 6.54 -12.98
C PRO A 109 7.17 7.99 -13.44
N PHE A 110 6.94 8.91 -12.49
CA PHE A 110 6.70 10.34 -12.70
C PHE A 110 5.42 10.69 -13.49
N ASP A 111 4.46 9.75 -13.62
CA ASP A 111 3.17 10.00 -14.29
C ASP A 111 2.01 10.06 -13.27
N GLU A 112 2.15 10.90 -12.25
CA GLU A 112 1.12 11.17 -11.25
C GLU A 112 -0.16 11.72 -11.90
N SER A 113 -0.02 12.46 -12.99
CA SER A 113 -1.14 13.08 -13.69
C SER A 113 -2.11 12.04 -14.25
N THR A 114 -1.62 10.95 -14.81
CA THR A 114 -2.45 9.85 -15.32
C THR A 114 -3.14 9.12 -14.18
N VAL A 115 -2.41 8.84 -13.11
CA VAL A 115 -2.94 8.16 -11.92
C VAL A 115 -4.09 8.96 -11.30
N LEU A 116 -3.90 10.27 -11.11
CA LEU A 116 -4.94 11.17 -10.57
C LEU A 116 -6.13 11.31 -11.52
N ARG A 117 -5.90 11.40 -12.82
CA ARG A 117 -6.96 11.50 -13.83
C ARG A 117 -7.85 10.25 -13.83
N VAL A 118 -7.26 9.05 -13.74
CA VAL A 118 -8.02 7.80 -13.67
C VAL A 118 -8.82 7.73 -12.37
N GLY A 119 -8.21 8.08 -11.22
CA GLY A 119 -8.89 8.16 -9.93
C GLY A 119 -10.07 9.12 -9.96
N HIS A 120 -9.88 10.33 -10.47
CA HIS A 120 -10.94 11.33 -10.60
C HIS A 120 -12.08 10.86 -11.52
N ALA A 121 -11.76 10.20 -12.63
CA ALA A 121 -12.77 9.63 -13.52
C ALA A 121 -13.61 8.57 -12.81
N PHE A 122 -12.98 7.70 -12.01
CA PHE A 122 -13.69 6.70 -11.20
C PHE A 122 -14.59 7.34 -10.14
N GLU A 123 -14.11 8.35 -9.43
CA GLU A 123 -14.90 9.09 -8.43
C GLU A 123 -16.14 9.78 -9.05
N LYS A 124 -16.03 10.28 -10.29
CA LYS A 124 -17.18 10.86 -11.01
C LYS A 124 -18.23 9.83 -11.41
N LEU A 125 -17.84 8.58 -11.61
CA LEU A 125 -18.74 7.49 -11.99
C LEU A 125 -19.34 6.74 -10.80
N THR A 126 -18.82 7.02 -9.60
CA THR A 126 -19.19 6.31 -8.36
C THR A 126 -19.38 7.29 -7.20
N ASN A 127 -19.98 6.82 -6.11
CA ASN A 127 -20.17 7.61 -4.90
C ASN A 127 -19.48 6.99 -3.66
N TRP A 128 -18.53 6.08 -3.87
CA TRP A 128 -17.89 5.38 -2.76
C TRP A 128 -17.14 6.33 -1.81
N HIS A 129 -16.48 7.34 -2.35
CA HIS A 129 -15.76 8.38 -1.60
C HIS A 129 -16.68 9.29 -0.77
N GLN A 130 -17.99 9.30 -1.06
CA GLN A 130 -18.98 10.13 -0.36
C GLN A 130 -19.69 9.38 0.77
N ARG A 131 -19.34 8.13 1.02
CA ARG A 131 -19.94 7.30 2.06
C ARG A 131 -19.06 7.26 3.31
N PRO A 132 -19.32 8.13 4.31
CA PRO A 132 -18.60 8.08 5.58
C PRO A 132 -18.95 6.78 6.34
N PRO A 133 -18.08 6.33 7.24
CA PRO A 133 -18.43 5.28 8.19
C PRO A 133 -19.67 5.68 9.00
N THR A 134 -20.59 4.74 9.20
CA THR A 134 -21.90 5.00 9.85
C THR A 134 -21.81 5.27 11.35
N ASP A 135 -20.67 4.97 11.99
CA ASP A 135 -20.52 4.98 13.45
C ASP A 135 -19.46 5.98 13.96
N ILE A 136 -19.14 7.02 13.20
CA ILE A 136 -18.34 8.11 13.75
C ILE A 136 -19.29 8.99 14.60
N PRO A 137 -19.09 9.09 15.94
CA PRO A 137 -19.83 10.05 16.74
C PRO A 137 -19.64 11.46 16.15
N ALA A 138 -20.74 12.20 15.98
CA ALA A 138 -20.74 13.52 15.39
C ALA A 138 -20.00 14.61 16.22
N THR A 139 -19.17 14.18 17.18
CA THR A 139 -18.48 15.11 18.10
C THR A 139 -17.03 14.62 18.28
N ILE A 140 -16.12 15.31 17.65
CA ILE A 140 -14.74 15.47 18.13
C ILE A 140 -14.59 16.93 18.50
#